data_65a21f6b1a72b3d0a4eeaadd96bd1088
#
_entry.id   65a21f6b1a72b3d0a4eeaadd96bd1088
#
_cell.length_a   1.000
_cell.length_b   1.000
_cell.length_c   1.000
_cell.angle_alpha   90.00
_cell.angle_beta   90.00
_cell.angle_gamma   90.00
#
_symmetry.space_group_name_H-M   'P 1'
#
loop_
_entity.id
_entity.type
_entity.pdbx_description
1 polymer ?
#
loop_
_entity_poly.entity_id
_entity_poly.type
_entity_poly.pdbx_seq_one_letter_code
_entity_poly.pdbx_strand_id
1 'polypeptide(L)'
;SPYFKSLLKDFQLTKPTIFISVPKRWIQLMEHTDSIKSVGHGEDQEIKNIVNQITGGNLKYGLSAAGYLDPDVFHFFQGNGINLLSGYGMTEATGGITMTPTNDYQPDSVGVPLPGIKLALGDDGELLINGPYVSSAYFGKQNYSSLVNGWFHTGDIFNKKHDHYYIIDRKKEIYKNSR
;
A
#
# COMPACT_ATOMS: atom_id res chain seq x y z
N SER A 1 -1.22 11.85 19.14
CA SER A 1 -1.66 12.83 18.14
C SER A 1 -3.16 13.03 18.20
N PRO A 2 -3.71 14.26 18.16
CA PRO A 2 -5.16 14.49 18.16
C PRO A 2 -5.86 13.79 17.00
N TYR A 3 -5.26 13.76 15.83
CA TYR A 3 -5.78 13.04 14.65
C TYR A 3 -5.89 11.52 14.87
N PHE A 4 -4.97 10.91 15.63
CA PHE A 4 -5.04 9.47 15.90
C PHE A 4 -6.18 9.16 16.88
N LYS A 5 -6.40 10.02 17.91
CA LYS A 5 -7.54 9.87 18.81
C LYS A 5 -8.88 10.01 18.07
N SER A 6 -8.98 10.90 17.09
CA SER A 6 -10.16 11.01 16.23
C SER A 6 -10.38 9.74 15.41
N LEU A 7 -9.32 9.18 14.80
CA LEU A 7 -9.41 7.93 14.05
C LEU A 7 -9.99 6.78 14.90
N LEU A 8 -9.52 6.62 16.14
CA LEU A 8 -10.07 5.58 17.04
C LEU A 8 -11.56 5.80 17.33
N LYS A 9 -12.00 7.05 17.52
CA LYS A 9 -13.42 7.38 17.68
C LYS A 9 -14.22 7.06 16.42
N ASP A 10 -13.69 7.42 15.26
CA ASP A 10 -14.34 7.17 13.98
C ASP A 10 -14.51 5.66 13.73
N PHE A 11 -13.52 4.84 14.08
CA PHE A 11 -13.66 3.38 14.05
C PHE A 11 -14.81 2.87 14.90
N GLN A 12 -14.98 3.41 16.12
CA GLN A 12 -16.08 3.01 17.00
C GLN A 12 -17.46 3.41 16.45
N LEU A 13 -17.53 4.56 15.80
CA LEU A 13 -18.78 5.08 15.25
C LEU A 13 -19.17 4.38 13.94
N THR A 14 -18.21 4.20 13.03
CA THR A 14 -18.47 3.72 11.66
C THR A 14 -18.35 2.21 11.53
N LYS A 15 -17.59 1.55 12.41
CA LYS A 15 -17.31 0.10 12.39
C LYS A 15 -17.00 -0.41 10.98
N PRO A 16 -15.96 0.13 10.31
CA PRO A 16 -15.70 -0.15 8.92
C PRO A 16 -15.30 -1.62 8.72
N THR A 17 -15.58 -2.15 7.53
CA THR A 17 -15.10 -3.47 7.10
C THR A 17 -13.81 -3.38 6.28
N ILE A 18 -13.53 -2.21 5.70
CA ILE A 18 -12.33 -1.91 4.91
C ILE A 18 -11.75 -0.59 5.39
N PHE A 19 -10.42 -0.53 5.55
CA PHE A 19 -9.70 0.69 5.88
C PHE A 19 -8.48 0.86 4.96
N ILE A 20 -8.43 2.00 4.25
CA ILE A 20 -7.32 2.37 3.36
C ILE A 20 -6.58 3.54 4.00
N SER A 21 -5.27 3.40 4.18
CA SER A 21 -4.49 4.46 4.80
C SER A 21 -3.01 4.40 4.43
N VAL A 22 -2.28 5.44 4.83
CA VAL A 22 -0.83 5.50 4.71
C VAL A 22 -0.16 4.65 5.80
N PRO A 23 1.10 4.20 5.59
CA PRO A 23 1.86 3.36 6.52
C PRO A 23 1.83 3.84 7.98
N LYS A 24 2.01 5.14 8.18
CA LYS A 24 2.04 5.75 9.53
C LYS A 24 0.82 5.40 10.39
N ARG A 25 -0.36 5.24 9.79
CA ARG A 25 -1.58 4.93 10.55
C ARG A 25 -1.60 3.48 11.01
N TRP A 26 -1.13 2.58 10.18
CA TRP A 26 -1.00 1.16 10.52
C TRP A 26 0.02 0.97 11.66
N ILE A 27 1.19 1.62 11.56
CA ILE A 27 2.19 1.61 12.64
C ILE A 27 1.59 2.15 13.94
N GLN A 28 0.87 3.28 13.91
CA GLN A 28 0.25 3.86 15.09
C GLN A 28 -0.81 2.94 15.73
N LEU A 29 -1.56 2.19 14.94
CA LEU A 29 -2.52 1.21 15.44
C LEU A 29 -1.81 0.04 16.14
N MET A 30 -0.72 -0.47 15.56
CA MET A 30 0.10 -1.51 16.16
C MET A 30 0.73 -1.05 17.48
N GLU A 31 1.41 0.10 17.48
CA GLU A 31 2.01 0.70 18.67
C GLU A 31 0.97 0.96 19.78
N HIS A 32 -0.24 1.38 19.41
CA HIS A 32 -1.32 1.59 20.36
C HIS A 32 -1.79 0.28 20.97
N THR A 33 -1.90 -0.79 20.19
CA THR A 33 -2.21 -2.14 20.70
C THR A 33 -1.17 -2.57 21.73
N ASP A 34 0.11 -2.39 21.42
CA ASP A 34 1.22 -2.71 22.33
C ASP A 34 1.18 -1.89 23.63
N SER A 35 0.70 -0.66 23.57
CA SER A 35 0.56 0.21 24.76
C SER A 35 -0.59 -0.18 25.69
N ILE A 36 -1.58 -0.94 25.21
CA ILE A 36 -2.77 -1.35 25.96
C ILE A 36 -2.61 -2.76 26.56
N LYS A 37 -1.84 -3.63 25.89
CA LYS A 37 -1.65 -5.00 26.38
C LYS A 37 -1.07 -5.01 27.79
N SER A 38 -1.53 -5.92 28.64
CA SER A 38 -1.06 -6.07 30.00
C SER A 38 0.43 -6.38 30.05
N VAL A 39 1.13 -5.89 31.09
CA VAL A 39 2.53 -6.21 31.36
C VAL A 39 2.59 -7.68 31.80
N GLY A 40 2.89 -8.54 30.86
CA GLY A 40 2.89 -9.99 31.02
C GLY A 40 2.61 -10.60 29.66
N HIS A 41 2.98 -11.83 29.42
CA HIS A 41 2.81 -12.50 28.15
C HIS A 41 1.32 -12.47 27.75
N GLY A 42 0.92 -11.42 26.99
CA GLY A 42 -0.42 -11.34 26.41
C GLY A 42 -0.60 -12.56 25.50
N GLU A 43 -1.58 -13.41 25.82
CA GLU A 43 -1.96 -14.49 24.92
C GLU A 43 -2.36 -13.89 23.56
N ASP A 44 -2.04 -14.55 22.46
CA ASP A 44 -2.39 -14.10 21.09
C ASP A 44 -3.87 -13.68 20.99
N GLN A 45 -4.73 -14.30 21.76
CA GLN A 45 -6.15 -13.96 21.84
C GLN A 45 -6.42 -12.58 22.46
N GLU A 46 -5.62 -12.14 23.45
CA GLU A 46 -5.74 -10.79 24.03
C GLU A 46 -5.41 -9.72 22.99
N ILE A 47 -4.30 -9.88 22.26
CA ILE A 47 -3.88 -8.96 21.21
C ILE A 47 -4.97 -8.86 20.13
N LYS A 48 -5.50 -9.99 19.69
CA LYS A 48 -6.58 -10.06 18.71
C LYS A 48 -7.84 -9.33 19.20
N ASN A 49 -8.21 -9.46 20.45
CA ASN A 49 -9.35 -8.77 21.05
C ASN A 49 -9.12 -7.26 21.09
N ILE A 50 -7.92 -6.80 21.46
CA ILE A 50 -7.57 -5.37 21.47
C ILE A 50 -7.63 -4.81 20.05
N VAL A 51 -6.99 -5.47 19.08
CA VAL A 51 -7.02 -5.03 17.66
C VAL A 51 -8.46 -4.94 17.15
N ASN A 52 -9.28 -5.95 17.42
CA ASN A 52 -10.69 -5.94 17.06
C ASN A 52 -11.43 -4.77 17.69
N GLN A 53 -11.23 -4.55 19.00
CA GLN A 53 -11.86 -3.46 19.73
C GLN A 53 -11.46 -2.08 19.17
N ILE A 54 -10.17 -1.78 19.03
CA ILE A 54 -9.72 -0.45 18.59
C ILE A 54 -10.09 -0.13 17.15
N THR A 55 -10.32 -1.13 16.30
CA THR A 55 -10.73 -0.99 14.90
C THR A 55 -12.25 -1.05 14.69
N GLY A 56 -13.04 -1.04 15.78
CA GLY A 56 -14.51 -0.99 15.71
C GLY A 56 -15.21 -2.34 15.54
N GLY A 57 -14.49 -3.45 15.60
CA GLY A 57 -15.05 -4.81 15.67
C GLY A 57 -15.37 -5.47 14.32
N ASN A 58 -15.33 -4.75 13.20
CA ASN A 58 -15.76 -5.27 11.90
C ASN A 58 -14.68 -5.21 10.80
N LEU A 59 -13.49 -4.70 11.11
CA LEU A 59 -12.43 -4.52 10.10
C LEU A 59 -11.91 -5.88 9.62
N LYS A 60 -12.03 -6.13 8.32
CA LYS A 60 -11.60 -7.38 7.65
C LYS A 60 -10.41 -7.16 6.73
N TYR A 61 -10.39 -6.01 6.05
CA TYR A 61 -9.37 -5.69 5.06
C TYR A 61 -8.74 -4.35 5.34
N GLY A 62 -7.43 -4.28 5.20
CA GLY A 62 -6.65 -3.07 5.20
C GLY A 62 -5.88 -2.91 3.90
N LEU A 63 -5.66 -1.68 3.46
CA LEU A 63 -4.72 -1.37 2.39
C LEU A 63 -3.77 -0.29 2.86
N SER A 64 -2.48 -0.61 2.87
CA SER A 64 -1.40 0.36 3.05
C SER A 64 -0.88 0.79 1.69
N ALA A 65 -0.93 2.08 1.39
CA ALA A 65 -0.51 2.64 0.12
C ALA A 65 0.24 3.96 0.31
N ALA A 66 0.88 4.44 -0.77
CA ALA A 66 1.63 5.70 -0.81
C ALA A 66 2.89 5.73 0.08
N GLY A 67 3.49 4.59 0.37
CA GLY A 67 4.76 4.49 1.10
C GLY A 67 5.07 3.06 1.53
N TYR A 68 6.32 2.88 1.93
CA TYR A 68 6.80 1.61 2.48
C TYR A 68 6.17 1.33 3.85
N LEU A 69 5.78 0.11 4.08
CA LEU A 69 5.36 -0.40 5.38
C LEU A 69 6.12 -1.70 5.67
N ASP A 70 6.72 -1.76 6.86
CA ASP A 70 7.50 -2.90 7.31
C ASP A 70 6.68 -4.20 7.28
N PRO A 71 7.25 -5.33 6.79
CA PRO A 71 6.59 -6.63 6.79
C PRO A 71 6.05 -7.07 8.16
N ASP A 72 6.72 -6.72 9.25
CA ASP A 72 6.25 -7.08 10.60
C ASP A 72 4.87 -6.48 10.91
N VAL A 73 4.58 -5.28 10.39
CA VAL A 73 3.25 -4.66 10.56
C VAL A 73 2.19 -5.43 9.77
N PHE A 74 2.51 -5.93 8.58
CA PHE A 74 1.58 -6.79 7.82
C PHE A 74 1.31 -8.09 8.58
N HIS A 75 2.35 -8.77 9.03
CA HIS A 75 2.22 -10.02 9.79
C HIS A 75 1.43 -9.82 11.08
N PHE A 76 1.66 -8.70 11.79
CA PHE A 76 0.89 -8.35 12.97
C PHE A 76 -0.61 -8.29 12.68
N PHE A 77 -1.05 -7.53 11.67
CA PHE A 77 -2.48 -7.40 11.38
C PHE A 77 -3.08 -8.68 10.80
N GLN A 78 -2.36 -9.36 9.91
CA GLN A 78 -2.81 -10.64 9.35
C GLN A 78 -2.98 -11.72 10.43
N GLY A 79 -2.03 -11.84 11.35
CA GLY A 79 -2.12 -12.73 12.50
C GLY A 79 -3.30 -12.40 13.43
N ASN A 80 -3.72 -11.14 13.46
CA ASN A 80 -4.85 -10.67 14.27
C ASN A 80 -6.19 -10.56 13.51
N GLY A 81 -6.28 -11.19 12.33
CA GLY A 81 -7.54 -11.37 11.59
C GLY A 81 -7.92 -10.21 10.66
N ILE A 82 -6.99 -9.27 10.38
CA ILE A 82 -7.16 -8.21 9.39
C ILE A 82 -6.26 -8.50 8.21
N ASN A 83 -6.82 -8.76 7.03
CA ASN A 83 -6.06 -8.92 5.79
C ASN A 83 -5.48 -7.58 5.35
N LEU A 84 -4.31 -7.22 5.88
CA LEU A 84 -3.59 -6.02 5.46
C LEU A 84 -2.85 -6.30 4.16
N LEU A 85 -3.10 -5.45 3.17
CA LEU A 85 -2.55 -5.54 1.82
C LEU A 85 -1.65 -4.33 1.53
N SER A 86 -0.73 -4.49 0.60
CA SER A 86 0.06 -3.42 0.02
C SER A 86 -0.38 -3.14 -1.40
N GLY A 87 -0.12 -1.94 -1.90
CA GLY A 87 -0.39 -1.57 -3.28
C GLY A 87 0.46 -0.41 -3.73
N TYR A 88 0.66 -0.32 -5.04
CA TYR A 88 1.30 0.81 -5.70
C TYR A 88 0.33 1.46 -6.66
N GLY A 89 0.42 2.78 -6.73
CA GLY A 89 -0.40 3.56 -7.65
C GLY A 89 0.08 5.00 -7.78
N MET A 90 -0.50 5.69 -8.73
CA MET A 90 -0.21 7.09 -9.00
C MET A 90 -1.45 7.78 -9.60
N THR A 91 -1.46 9.11 -9.53
CA THR A 91 -2.57 9.92 -10.03
C THR A 91 -2.84 9.69 -11.51
N GLU A 92 -1.80 9.51 -12.30
CA GLU A 92 -1.87 9.29 -13.75
C GLU A 92 -2.52 7.94 -14.13
N ALA A 93 -2.67 7.03 -13.16
CA ALA A 93 -3.38 5.76 -13.33
C ALA A 93 -4.64 5.68 -12.47
N THR A 94 -5.26 6.82 -12.16
CA THR A 94 -6.47 6.94 -11.32
C THR A 94 -6.35 6.32 -9.93
N GLY A 95 -5.14 6.13 -9.46
CA GLY A 95 -4.81 5.60 -8.14
C GLY A 95 -4.08 4.26 -8.19
N GLY A 96 -4.79 3.14 -8.34
CA GLY A 96 -4.21 1.80 -8.20
C GLY A 96 -3.62 1.24 -9.49
N ILE A 97 -2.44 0.64 -9.38
CA ILE A 97 -1.73 -0.07 -10.45
C ILE A 97 -1.53 -1.52 -10.07
N THR A 98 -1.01 -1.77 -8.86
CA THR A 98 -0.83 -3.11 -8.31
C THR A 98 -1.44 -3.23 -6.92
N MET A 99 -1.71 -4.47 -6.49
CA MET A 99 -2.11 -4.79 -5.13
C MET A 99 -1.68 -6.22 -4.77
N THR A 100 -1.26 -6.44 -3.54
CA THR A 100 -0.97 -7.78 -3.05
C THR A 100 -2.25 -8.61 -2.99
N PRO A 101 -2.25 -9.85 -3.51
CA PRO A 101 -3.39 -10.75 -3.35
C PRO A 101 -3.62 -11.12 -1.87
N THR A 102 -4.87 -11.36 -1.49
CA THR A 102 -5.25 -11.67 -0.10
C THR A 102 -4.60 -12.93 0.46
N ASN A 103 -4.29 -13.90 -0.41
CA ASN A 103 -3.73 -15.20 0.00
C ASN A 103 -2.29 -15.41 -0.48
N ASP A 104 -1.66 -14.36 -1.02
CA ASP A 104 -0.29 -14.42 -1.54
C ASP A 104 0.42 -13.10 -1.24
N TYR A 105 0.57 -12.83 0.06
CA TYR A 105 1.39 -11.71 0.52
C TYR A 105 2.86 -12.11 0.44
N GLN A 106 3.65 -11.28 -0.23
CA GLN A 106 5.12 -11.41 -0.28
C GLN A 106 5.73 -10.19 0.40
N PRO A 107 6.66 -10.35 1.35
CA PRO A 107 7.34 -9.23 2.01
C PRO A 107 7.94 -8.25 0.99
N ASP A 108 7.79 -6.95 1.26
CA ASP A 108 8.25 -5.83 0.42
C ASP A 108 7.61 -5.72 -0.98
N SER A 109 6.73 -6.66 -1.34
CA SER A 109 6.00 -6.60 -2.61
C SER A 109 4.87 -5.57 -2.56
N VAL A 110 4.66 -4.88 -3.67
CA VAL A 110 3.46 -4.09 -3.93
C VAL A 110 2.41 -4.87 -4.73
N GLY A 111 2.62 -6.17 -4.87
CA GLY A 111 1.68 -7.13 -5.44
C GLY A 111 1.75 -7.31 -6.95
N VAL A 112 0.62 -7.69 -7.50
CA VAL A 112 0.42 -8.04 -8.91
C VAL A 112 -0.42 -6.95 -9.60
N PRO A 113 -0.39 -6.87 -10.95
CA PRO A 113 -1.19 -5.89 -11.69
C PRO A 113 -2.69 -6.02 -11.40
N LEU A 114 -3.35 -4.88 -11.21
CA LEU A 114 -4.80 -4.84 -11.15
C LEU A 114 -5.43 -5.20 -12.51
N PRO A 115 -6.67 -5.72 -12.53
CA PRO A 115 -7.35 -6.09 -13.76
C PRO A 115 -7.36 -4.95 -14.78
N GLY A 116 -6.97 -5.25 -16.02
CA GLY A 116 -6.92 -4.28 -17.12
C GLY A 116 -5.62 -3.46 -17.20
N ILE A 117 -4.74 -3.53 -16.22
CA ILE A 117 -3.41 -2.90 -16.26
C ILE A 117 -2.40 -3.88 -16.84
N LYS A 118 -1.61 -3.40 -17.81
CA LYS A 118 -0.44 -4.09 -18.35
C LYS A 118 0.82 -3.42 -17.82
N LEU A 119 1.76 -4.21 -17.36
CA LEU A 119 3.05 -3.74 -16.84
C LEU A 119 4.19 -4.30 -17.68
N ALA A 120 5.21 -3.49 -17.91
CA ALA A 120 6.48 -3.88 -18.46
C ALA A 120 7.62 -3.19 -17.68
N LEU A 121 8.81 -3.74 -17.73
CA LEU A 121 10.02 -3.09 -17.24
C LEU A 121 10.84 -2.63 -18.45
N GLY A 122 11.24 -1.37 -18.44
CA GLY A 122 12.21 -0.84 -19.40
C GLY A 122 13.61 -1.44 -19.19
N ASP A 123 14.53 -1.19 -20.11
CA ASP A 123 15.90 -1.71 -20.04
C ASP A 123 16.67 -1.22 -18.81
N ASP A 124 16.26 -0.07 -18.26
CA ASP A 124 16.81 0.53 -17.04
C ASP A 124 16.03 0.14 -15.77
N GLY A 125 15.07 -0.77 -15.89
CA GLY A 125 14.20 -1.21 -14.81
C GLY A 125 13.04 -0.25 -14.49
N GLU A 126 12.82 0.80 -15.28
CA GLU A 126 11.67 1.68 -15.10
C GLU A 126 10.36 0.93 -15.31
N LEU A 127 9.40 1.10 -14.40
CA LEU A 127 8.07 0.55 -14.59
C LEU A 127 7.31 1.33 -15.66
N LEU A 128 6.84 0.61 -16.66
CA LEU A 128 5.99 1.08 -17.74
C LEU A 128 4.58 0.55 -17.55
N ILE A 129 3.58 1.41 -17.69
CA ILE A 129 2.19 1.03 -17.50
C ILE A 129 1.35 1.35 -18.74
N ASN A 130 0.40 0.47 -19.01
CA ASN A 130 -0.62 0.66 -20.05
C ASN A 130 -1.95 0.11 -19.54
N GLY A 131 -3.03 0.78 -19.85
CA GLY A 131 -4.37 0.33 -19.46
C GLY A 131 -5.43 1.41 -19.66
N PRO A 132 -6.72 1.05 -19.56
CA PRO A 132 -7.83 1.98 -19.83
C PRO A 132 -7.94 3.13 -18.82
N TYR A 133 -7.30 3.01 -17.64
CA TYR A 133 -7.32 4.06 -16.59
C TYR A 133 -6.06 4.93 -16.61
N VAL A 134 -5.11 4.66 -17.52
CA VAL A 134 -3.87 5.44 -17.60
C VAL A 134 -4.14 6.72 -18.41
N SER A 135 -3.85 7.86 -17.81
CA SER A 135 -4.05 9.17 -18.44
C SER A 135 -3.15 9.33 -19.65
N SER A 136 -3.75 9.70 -20.79
CA SER A 136 -3.02 9.97 -22.03
C SER A 136 -2.43 11.37 -22.11
N ALA A 137 -2.86 12.30 -21.24
CA ALA A 137 -2.42 13.70 -21.29
C ALA A 137 -2.65 14.40 -19.95
N TYR A 138 -1.96 15.53 -19.75
CA TYR A 138 -2.19 16.44 -18.64
C TYR A 138 -3.12 17.59 -19.06
N PHE A 139 -4.02 18.00 -18.16
CA PHE A 139 -4.91 19.13 -18.40
C PHE A 139 -4.13 20.42 -18.72
N GLY A 140 -4.57 21.19 -19.72
CA GLY A 140 -3.95 22.43 -20.13
C GLY A 140 -2.69 22.32 -20.95
N LYS A 141 -2.18 21.11 -21.22
CA LYS A 141 -1.03 20.87 -22.11
C LYS A 141 -1.52 20.31 -23.46
N GLN A 142 -1.92 21.21 -24.37
CA GLN A 142 -2.28 20.82 -25.72
C GLN A 142 -1.08 20.17 -26.42
N ASN A 143 -1.30 19.07 -27.13
CA ASN A 143 -0.31 18.31 -27.89
C ASN A 143 0.77 17.58 -27.05
N TYR A 144 0.61 17.42 -25.76
CA TYR A 144 1.50 16.63 -24.93
C TYR A 144 0.86 15.26 -24.60
N SER A 145 1.36 14.22 -25.21
CA SER A 145 1.03 12.86 -24.78
C SER A 145 1.96 12.45 -23.63
N SER A 146 1.39 11.94 -22.55
CA SER A 146 2.17 11.30 -21.48
C SER A 146 2.60 9.88 -21.85
N LEU A 147 2.11 9.36 -22.99
CA LEU A 147 2.41 8.02 -23.47
C LEU A 147 3.50 8.06 -24.56
N VAL A 148 4.51 7.21 -24.40
CA VAL A 148 5.52 6.91 -25.40
C VAL A 148 5.26 5.51 -25.92
N ASN A 149 4.99 5.38 -27.24
CA ASN A 149 4.61 4.11 -27.86
C ASN A 149 3.47 3.36 -27.14
N GLY A 150 2.50 4.13 -26.59
CA GLY A 150 1.36 3.58 -25.86
C GLY A 150 1.64 3.24 -24.40
N TRP A 151 2.84 3.46 -23.88
CA TRP A 151 3.22 3.22 -22.50
C TRP A 151 3.45 4.53 -21.75
N PHE A 152 2.96 4.57 -20.51
CA PHE A 152 3.26 5.64 -19.58
C PHE A 152 4.52 5.26 -18.79
N HIS A 153 5.49 6.17 -18.75
CA HIS A 153 6.72 6.05 -17.99
C HIS A 153 6.52 6.58 -16.58
N THR A 154 6.56 5.71 -15.58
CA THR A 154 6.25 6.08 -14.19
C THR A 154 7.33 6.90 -13.52
N GLY A 155 8.57 6.77 -13.96
CA GLY A 155 9.75 7.33 -13.31
C GLY A 155 10.16 6.57 -12.04
N ASP A 156 9.54 5.43 -11.76
CA ASP A 156 9.86 4.57 -10.62
C ASP A 156 10.55 3.29 -11.13
N ILE A 157 11.62 2.87 -10.44
CA ILE A 157 12.40 1.67 -10.77
C ILE A 157 11.88 0.49 -9.99
N PHE A 158 11.66 -0.61 -10.69
CA PHE A 158 11.07 -1.82 -10.15
C PHE A 158 11.92 -3.06 -10.45
N ASN A 159 11.73 -4.07 -9.63
CA ASN A 159 12.09 -5.44 -9.92
C ASN A 159 10.83 -6.30 -9.95
N LYS A 160 10.89 -7.41 -10.68
CA LYS A 160 9.84 -8.43 -10.73
C LYS A 160 10.41 -9.77 -10.29
N LYS A 161 9.74 -10.43 -9.32
CA LYS A 161 10.04 -11.82 -8.93
C LYS A 161 8.74 -12.62 -9.05
N HIS A 162 8.75 -13.65 -9.88
CA HIS A 162 7.52 -14.37 -10.28
C HIS A 162 6.49 -13.37 -10.84
N ASP A 163 5.32 -13.28 -10.24
CA ASP A 163 4.28 -12.34 -10.67
C ASP A 163 4.21 -11.05 -9.81
N HIS A 164 5.02 -10.97 -8.76
CA HIS A 164 5.08 -9.83 -7.85
C HIS A 164 6.05 -8.75 -8.27
N TYR A 165 5.66 -7.50 -8.04
CA TYR A 165 6.46 -6.31 -8.31
C TYR A 165 6.99 -5.69 -7.02
N TYR A 166 8.22 -5.16 -7.08
CA TYR A 166 8.95 -4.58 -5.95
C TYR A 166 9.50 -3.23 -6.35
N ILE A 167 9.20 -2.21 -5.57
CA ILE A 167 9.76 -0.86 -5.77
C ILE A 167 11.21 -0.87 -5.28
N ILE A 168 12.11 -0.37 -6.14
CA ILE A 168 13.53 -0.22 -5.79
C ILE A 168 13.80 1.23 -5.39
N ASP A 169 13.46 2.21 -6.26
CA ASP A 169 13.71 3.64 -6.02
C ASP A 169 12.99 4.50 -7.07
N ARG A 170 13.11 5.81 -6.91
CA ARG A 170 12.75 6.77 -7.96
C ARG A 170 13.92 7.07 -8.88
N LYS A 171 13.68 7.02 -10.17
CA LYS A 171 14.69 7.28 -11.22
C LYS A 171 15.45 8.60 -11.01
N LYS A 172 14.76 9.67 -10.63
CA LYS A 172 15.35 11.00 -10.35
C LYS A 172 16.24 11.01 -9.10
N GLU A 173 16.03 10.12 -8.16
CA GLU A 173 16.77 10.06 -6.89
C GLU A 173 18.06 9.27 -7.04
N ILE A 174 18.06 8.23 -7.87
CA ILE A 174 19.26 7.44 -8.18
C ILE A 174 20.35 8.34 -8.79
N TYR A 175 19.98 9.24 -9.71
CA TYR A 175 20.95 10.15 -10.34
C TYR A 175 21.48 11.26 -9.42
N LYS A 176 20.78 11.58 -8.32
CA LYS A 176 21.28 12.55 -7.31
C LYS A 176 22.32 11.94 -6.39
N ASN A 177 22.20 10.65 -6.07
CA ASN A 177 23.09 9.94 -5.14
C ASN A 177 24.37 9.40 -5.82
N SER A 178 24.46 9.53 -7.16
CA SER A 178 25.60 9.08 -7.97
C SER A 178 26.63 10.19 -8.24
N ARG A 179 26.57 11.32 -7.53
CA ARG A 179 27.51 12.45 -7.65
C ARG A 179 28.24 12.69 -6.35
#